data_3d624500c4da29a80c460fcdc922f087
#
_entry.id   3d624500c4da29a80c460fcdc922f087
#
_cell.length_a   1.000
_cell.length_b   1.000
_cell.length_c   1.000
_cell.angle_alpha   90.00
_cell.angle_beta   90.00
_cell.angle_gamma   90.00
#
_symmetry.space_group_name_H-M   'P 1'
#
loop_
_entity.id
_entity.type
_entity.pdbx_description
1 polymer ?
#
loop_
_entity_poly.entity_id
_entity_poly.type
_entity_poly.pdbx_seq_one_letter_code
_entity_poly.pdbx_strand_id
1 'polypeptide(L)'
;AAEEFGDNKIKNLQRMKRLLLEQIPVRTEAMEGYITIRSDGHISDKIRYMLEHALYRVYVSGENHLVDAYREILERRAAEGLKVVIITNPPYKLDNARIYLADRKPGQVGVIVDSSTVLTGDVGNGEQSSCLYSGKKNLVDLFKDSLSNEIKIIELTGRNEWK
;
A
#
# COMPACT_ATOMS: atom_id res chain seq x y z
N ALA A 1 -21.71 25.16 13.82
CA ALA A 1 -20.48 24.48 13.76
C ALA A 1 -20.37 23.45 14.85
N ALA A 2 -20.46 23.93 16.05
CA ALA A 2 -20.28 22.98 17.10
C ALA A 2 -21.32 21.91 17.04
N GLU A 3 -22.48 22.27 16.61
CA GLU A 3 -23.49 21.29 16.63
C GLU A 3 -23.29 20.35 15.53
N GLU A 4 -22.70 20.76 14.47
CA GLU A 4 -22.33 19.81 13.53
C GLU A 4 -21.49 18.82 14.18
N PHE A 5 -20.70 19.30 15.10
CA PHE A 5 -19.94 18.38 15.84
C PHE A 5 -20.83 17.68 16.79
N GLY A 6 -21.95 18.23 17.18
CA GLY A 6 -22.80 17.56 18.08
C GLY A 6 -23.41 16.38 17.42
N ASP A 7 -24.55 16.63 16.88
CA ASP A 7 -25.25 15.61 16.24
C ASP A 7 -24.38 15.00 15.27
N ASN A 8 -23.68 15.84 14.63
CA ASN A 8 -22.90 15.38 13.56
C ASN A 8 -21.49 15.12 13.94
N LYS A 9 -21.20 15.11 15.21
CA LYS A 9 -19.82 14.88 15.57
C LYS A 9 -19.32 13.57 15.03
N ILE A 10 -20.11 12.53 15.15
CA ILE A 10 -19.72 11.24 14.61
C ILE A 10 -19.67 11.32 13.11
N LYS A 11 -20.63 11.96 12.48
CA LYS A 11 -20.64 12.12 11.05
C LYS A 11 -19.44 12.92 10.61
N ASN A 12 -19.12 13.97 11.32
CA ASN A 12 -17.96 14.77 10.99
C ASN A 12 -16.68 13.98 11.10
N LEU A 13 -16.55 13.19 12.15
CA LEU A 13 -15.36 12.38 12.29
C LEU A 13 -15.26 11.37 11.18
N GLN A 14 -16.36 10.79 10.79
CA GLN A 14 -16.36 9.84 9.70
C GLN A 14 -16.03 10.52 8.39
N ARG A 15 -16.55 11.71 8.19
CA ARG A 15 -16.27 12.44 6.98
C ARG A 15 -14.81 12.84 6.93
N MET A 16 -14.27 13.30 8.06
CA MET A 16 -12.87 13.66 8.10
C MET A 16 -11.99 12.44 7.87
N LYS A 17 -12.37 11.31 8.43
CA LYS A 17 -11.64 10.09 8.20
C LYS A 17 -11.65 9.75 6.72
N ARG A 18 -12.79 9.91 6.08
CA ARG A 18 -12.88 9.61 4.67
C ARG A 18 -12.01 10.57 3.86
N LEU A 19 -12.01 11.85 4.23
CA LEU A 19 -11.15 12.80 3.54
C LEU A 19 -9.69 12.44 3.72
N LEU A 20 -9.32 11.98 4.90
CA LEU A 20 -7.97 11.57 5.15
C LEU A 20 -7.61 10.35 4.33
N LEU A 21 -8.55 9.46 4.13
CA LEU A 21 -8.27 8.23 3.40
C LEU A 21 -8.36 8.44 1.90
N GLU A 22 -9.28 9.28 1.45
CA GLU A 22 -9.52 9.42 0.02
C GLU A 22 -8.77 10.59 -0.59
N GLN A 23 -8.93 11.74 0.01
CA GLN A 23 -8.38 12.94 -0.57
C GLN A 23 -7.14 13.40 0.14
N ILE A 24 -6.91 12.82 1.28
CA ILE A 24 -5.80 13.18 2.10
C ILE A 24 -5.81 14.66 2.22
N PRO A 25 -6.35 15.20 3.25
CA PRO A 25 -6.50 16.60 3.39
C PRO A 25 -5.39 17.25 2.68
N VAL A 26 -5.76 17.77 1.61
CA VAL A 26 -4.82 18.42 0.76
C VAL A 26 -3.92 19.32 1.55
N ARG A 27 -4.50 19.93 2.56
CA ARG A 27 -3.73 20.84 3.37
C ARG A 27 -2.56 20.18 4.05
N THR A 28 -2.81 19.02 4.71
CA THR A 28 -1.74 18.32 5.40
C THR A 28 -0.70 17.81 4.42
N GLU A 29 -1.18 17.25 3.33
CA GLU A 29 -0.27 16.76 2.31
C GLU A 29 0.56 17.88 1.75
N ALA A 30 -0.05 19.00 1.46
CA ALA A 30 0.66 20.10 0.87
C ALA A 30 1.74 20.64 1.79
N MET A 31 1.50 20.58 3.08
CA MET A 31 2.45 21.13 4.01
C MET A 31 3.61 20.21 4.30
N GLU A 32 3.32 18.93 4.44
CA GLU A 32 4.35 17.99 4.86
C GLU A 32 4.72 16.99 3.80
N GLY A 33 3.88 16.84 2.79
CA GLY A 33 4.18 15.87 1.76
C GLY A 33 3.81 14.44 2.11
N TYR A 34 3.33 14.20 3.32
CA TYR A 34 2.93 12.86 3.72
C TYR A 34 2.09 12.92 4.97
N ILE A 35 1.43 11.81 5.27
CA ILE A 35 0.77 11.63 6.55
C ILE A 35 1.20 10.29 7.11
N THR A 36 1.10 10.16 8.43
CA THR A 36 1.40 8.92 9.12
C THR A 36 0.11 8.23 9.50
N ILE A 37 0.01 6.95 9.17
CA ILE A 37 -1.16 6.16 9.52
C ILE A 37 -0.70 5.15 10.56
N ARG A 38 -1.41 5.10 11.69
CA ARG A 38 -1.02 4.26 12.81
C ARG A 38 -2.04 3.18 13.04
N SER A 39 -1.56 2.09 13.61
CA SER A 39 -2.28 0.88 13.98
C SER A 39 -2.56 -0.03 12.79
N ASP A 40 -2.47 -1.33 13.05
CA ASP A 40 -2.65 -2.32 11.99
C ASP A 40 -3.99 -2.19 11.31
N GLY A 41 -5.05 -1.90 12.07
CA GLY A 41 -6.38 -1.80 11.49
C GLY A 41 -6.50 -0.66 10.50
N HIS A 42 -6.02 0.50 10.88
CA HIS A 42 -6.10 1.66 10.00
C HIS A 42 -5.20 1.51 8.78
N ILE A 43 -4.04 0.91 8.98
CA ILE A 43 -3.12 0.68 7.87
C ILE A 43 -3.75 -0.31 6.88
N SER A 44 -4.35 -1.38 7.40
CA SER A 44 -5.00 -2.37 6.54
C SER A 44 -6.16 -1.74 5.77
N ASP A 45 -6.94 -0.90 6.44
CA ASP A 45 -8.06 -0.23 5.77
C ASP A 45 -7.53 0.64 4.63
N LYS A 46 -6.44 1.35 4.87
CA LYS A 46 -5.87 2.21 3.84
C LYS A 46 -5.34 1.40 2.67
N ILE A 47 -4.67 0.29 2.96
CA ILE A 47 -4.16 -0.56 1.89
C ILE A 47 -5.32 -1.10 1.04
N ARG A 48 -6.38 -1.57 1.69
CA ARG A 48 -7.53 -2.07 0.94
C ARG A 48 -8.12 -0.97 0.08
N TYR A 49 -8.25 0.22 0.63
CA TYR A 49 -8.78 1.35 -0.12
C TYR A 49 -7.92 1.61 -1.35
N MET A 50 -6.61 1.64 -1.17
CA MET A 50 -5.69 1.91 -2.28
C MET A 50 -5.84 0.86 -3.38
N LEU A 51 -5.91 -0.41 -2.99
CA LEU A 51 -6.01 -1.49 -3.97
C LEU A 51 -7.35 -1.47 -4.69
N GLU A 52 -8.43 -1.14 -3.98
CA GLU A 52 -9.74 -1.11 -4.61
C GLU A 52 -9.90 0.06 -5.58
N HIS A 53 -9.19 1.14 -5.35
CA HIS A 53 -9.36 2.34 -6.16
C HIS A 53 -8.24 2.53 -7.18
N ALA A 54 -7.36 1.55 -7.32
CA ALA A 54 -6.31 1.63 -8.32
C ALA A 54 -6.93 1.55 -9.71
N LEU A 55 -6.36 2.31 -10.64
CA LEU A 55 -6.89 2.38 -12.00
C LEU A 55 -6.04 1.61 -12.99
N TYR A 56 -4.73 1.57 -12.79
CA TYR A 56 -3.84 1.00 -13.79
C TYR A 56 -2.93 -0.08 -13.25
N ARG A 57 -2.32 0.13 -12.10
CA ARG A 57 -1.32 -0.81 -11.61
C ARG A 57 -1.11 -0.69 -10.11
N VAL A 58 -0.69 -1.78 -9.50
CA VAL A 58 -0.29 -1.77 -8.11
C VAL A 58 1.01 -2.56 -7.97
N TYR A 59 1.87 -2.10 -7.07
CA TYR A 59 3.06 -2.82 -6.65
C TYR A 59 2.92 -3.06 -5.16
N VAL A 60 3.06 -4.31 -4.74
CA VAL A 60 2.93 -4.67 -3.33
C VAL A 60 4.20 -5.42 -2.93
N SER A 61 4.82 -4.98 -1.84
CA SER A 61 6.03 -5.59 -1.33
C SER A 61 5.86 -5.92 0.15
N GLY A 62 6.19 -7.12 0.54
CA GLY A 62 6.08 -7.53 1.93
C GLY A 62 6.22 -9.03 2.07
N GLU A 63 6.26 -9.51 3.31
CA GLU A 63 6.29 -10.94 3.55
C GLU A 63 5.04 -11.61 3.00
N ASN A 64 5.18 -12.89 2.65
CA ASN A 64 4.08 -13.57 1.97
C ASN A 64 2.79 -13.58 2.79
N HIS A 65 2.87 -13.72 4.12
CA HIS A 65 1.64 -13.72 4.90
C HIS A 65 1.00 -12.34 4.95
N LEU A 66 1.78 -11.26 4.84
CA LEU A 66 1.21 -9.92 4.80
C LEU A 66 0.51 -9.69 3.46
N VAL A 67 1.15 -10.11 2.38
CA VAL A 67 0.56 -9.96 1.05
C VAL A 67 -0.70 -10.82 0.95
N ASP A 68 -0.65 -12.01 1.55
CA ASP A 68 -1.77 -12.94 1.45
C ASP A 68 -3.03 -12.40 2.13
N ALA A 69 -2.88 -11.49 3.06
CA ALA A 69 -4.04 -10.88 3.70
C ALA A 69 -4.89 -10.10 2.70
N TYR A 70 -4.31 -9.72 1.56
CA TYR A 70 -5.02 -8.96 0.54
C TYR A 70 -5.23 -9.78 -0.73
N ARG A 71 -5.08 -11.12 -0.62
CA ARG A 71 -5.14 -12.00 -1.78
C ARG A 71 -6.42 -11.82 -2.59
N GLU A 72 -7.55 -11.75 -1.91
CA GLU A 72 -8.83 -11.67 -2.63
C GLU A 72 -8.90 -10.42 -3.50
N ILE A 73 -8.50 -9.29 -2.93
CA ILE A 73 -8.54 -8.04 -3.68
C ILE A 73 -7.56 -8.10 -4.83
N LEU A 74 -6.34 -8.60 -4.55
CA LEU A 74 -5.31 -8.65 -5.58
C LEU A 74 -5.72 -9.57 -6.72
N GLU A 75 -6.29 -10.73 -6.41
CA GLU A 75 -6.73 -11.65 -7.45
C GLU A 75 -7.83 -11.03 -8.29
N ARG A 76 -8.79 -10.41 -7.63
CA ARG A 76 -9.92 -9.82 -8.34
C ARG A 76 -9.45 -8.69 -9.24
N ARG A 77 -8.60 -7.81 -8.72
CA ARG A 77 -8.13 -6.69 -9.53
C ARG A 77 -7.26 -7.16 -10.69
N ALA A 78 -6.43 -8.17 -10.46
CA ALA A 78 -5.64 -8.73 -11.55
C ALA A 78 -6.54 -9.34 -12.62
N ALA A 79 -7.58 -10.04 -12.22
CA ALA A 79 -8.52 -10.63 -13.17
C ALA A 79 -9.27 -9.56 -13.95
N GLU A 80 -9.42 -8.38 -13.38
CA GLU A 80 -10.08 -7.26 -14.05
C GLU A 80 -9.13 -6.54 -15.03
N GLY A 81 -7.89 -6.99 -15.11
CA GLY A 81 -6.96 -6.39 -16.07
C GLY A 81 -5.97 -5.42 -15.46
N LEU A 82 -6.03 -5.19 -14.15
CA LEU A 82 -5.08 -4.31 -13.51
C LEU A 82 -3.71 -4.99 -13.47
N LYS A 83 -2.65 -4.22 -13.70
CA LYS A 83 -1.32 -4.78 -13.59
C LYS A 83 -0.96 -4.91 -12.12
N VAL A 84 -0.80 -6.14 -11.65
CA VAL A 84 -0.48 -6.42 -10.26
C VAL A 84 0.92 -7.01 -10.20
N VAL A 85 1.82 -6.34 -9.48
CA VAL A 85 3.20 -6.78 -9.31
C VAL A 85 3.43 -6.98 -7.81
N ILE A 86 3.93 -8.15 -7.45
CA ILE A 86 4.14 -8.51 -6.06
C ILE A 86 5.60 -8.92 -5.88
N ILE A 87 6.25 -8.36 -4.86
CA ILE A 87 7.60 -8.76 -4.48
C ILE A 87 7.49 -9.31 -3.07
N THR A 88 7.71 -10.62 -2.92
CA THR A 88 7.48 -11.28 -1.65
C THR A 88 8.44 -12.46 -1.49
N ASN A 89 8.56 -12.96 -0.26
CA ASN A 89 9.40 -14.12 -0.02
C ASN A 89 8.64 -15.40 -0.38
N PRO A 90 9.36 -16.44 -0.84
CA PRO A 90 8.70 -17.71 -1.18
C PRO A 90 8.24 -18.41 0.07
N PRO A 91 7.20 -19.27 -0.02
CA PRO A 91 6.47 -19.55 -1.27
C PRO A 91 5.29 -18.60 -1.42
N TYR A 92 4.99 -18.24 -2.65
CA TYR A 92 3.79 -17.44 -2.91
C TYR A 92 3.36 -17.59 -4.36
N LYS A 93 2.06 -17.68 -4.57
CA LYS A 93 1.49 -17.76 -5.91
C LYS A 93 0.18 -17.01 -5.94
N LEU A 94 -0.08 -16.36 -7.05
CA LEU A 94 -1.33 -15.64 -7.25
C LEU A 94 -1.55 -15.54 -8.76
N ASP A 95 -2.74 -15.95 -9.20
CA ASP A 95 -3.04 -15.98 -10.62
C ASP A 95 -3.10 -14.58 -11.22
N ASN A 96 -2.60 -14.44 -12.44
CA ASN A 96 -2.68 -13.22 -13.22
C ASN A 96 -1.86 -12.07 -12.65
N ALA A 97 -1.02 -12.34 -11.66
CA ALA A 97 -0.12 -11.34 -11.10
C ALA A 97 1.30 -11.68 -11.46
N ARG A 98 2.15 -10.67 -11.51
CA ARG A 98 3.57 -10.89 -11.73
C ARG A 98 4.25 -10.91 -10.37
N ILE A 99 4.86 -12.04 -10.04
CA ILE A 99 5.43 -12.25 -8.72
C ILE A 99 6.94 -12.37 -8.82
N TYR A 100 7.64 -11.60 -7.99
CA TYR A 100 9.09 -11.65 -7.88
C TYR A 100 9.43 -12.10 -6.47
N LEU A 101 10.27 -13.12 -6.37
CA LEU A 101 10.58 -13.74 -5.09
C LEU A 101 11.92 -13.22 -4.57
N ALA A 102 11.92 -12.68 -3.37
CA ALA A 102 13.11 -12.15 -2.73
C ALA A 102 12.84 -12.10 -1.22
N ASP A 103 13.92 -12.03 -0.46
CA ASP A 103 13.75 -11.92 0.98
C ASP A 103 13.07 -10.62 1.34
N ARG A 104 12.22 -10.68 2.36
CA ARG A 104 11.52 -9.50 2.85
C ARG A 104 11.78 -9.37 4.34
N LYS A 105 11.96 -8.15 4.81
CA LYS A 105 12.15 -7.91 6.23
C LYS A 105 10.83 -8.07 6.96
N PRO A 106 10.86 -8.72 8.13
CA PRO A 106 9.61 -8.93 8.87
C PRO A 106 8.90 -7.63 9.17
N GLY A 107 7.61 -7.62 8.93
CA GLY A 107 6.76 -6.48 9.27
C GLY A 107 6.79 -5.32 8.31
N GLN A 108 7.71 -5.31 7.35
CA GLN A 108 7.76 -4.20 6.41
C GLN A 108 6.78 -4.40 5.29
N VAL A 109 6.15 -3.31 4.87
CA VAL A 109 5.17 -3.35 3.79
C VAL A 109 5.37 -2.12 2.92
N GLY A 110 5.13 -2.29 1.63
CA GLY A 110 5.17 -1.19 0.68
C GLY A 110 4.10 -1.40 -0.38
N VAL A 111 3.35 -0.35 -0.67
CA VAL A 111 2.31 -0.39 -1.69
C VAL A 111 2.43 0.87 -2.53
N ILE A 112 2.48 0.71 -3.84
CA ILE A 112 2.48 1.85 -4.76
C ILE A 112 1.33 1.65 -5.72
N VAL A 113 0.49 2.66 -5.86
CA VAL A 113 -0.68 2.59 -6.73
C VAL A 113 -0.59 3.63 -7.82
N ASP A 114 -0.72 3.16 -9.07
CA ASP A 114 -0.79 4.03 -10.25
C ASP A 114 0.39 4.98 -10.38
N SER A 115 1.52 4.62 -9.77
CA SER A 115 2.71 5.49 -9.75
C SER A 115 2.38 6.88 -9.21
N SER A 116 1.34 6.98 -8.40
CA SER A 116 0.89 8.27 -7.89
C SER A 116 0.82 8.34 -6.37
N THR A 117 0.68 7.21 -5.69
CA THR A 117 0.66 7.20 -4.22
C THR A 117 1.48 6.03 -3.70
N VAL A 118 2.04 6.21 -2.51
CA VAL A 118 2.85 5.18 -1.88
C VAL A 118 2.48 5.09 -0.40
N LEU A 119 2.46 3.87 0.11
CA LEU A 119 2.30 3.60 1.54
C LEU A 119 3.42 2.65 1.92
N THR A 120 4.17 2.98 2.97
CA THR A 120 5.27 2.12 3.39
C THR A 120 5.51 2.27 4.87
N GLY A 121 5.94 1.20 5.52
CA GLY A 121 6.25 1.26 6.94
C GLY A 121 6.23 -0.12 7.56
N ASP A 122 5.97 -0.14 8.85
CA ASP A 122 6.00 -1.36 9.64
C ASP A 122 4.62 -1.72 10.14
N VAL A 123 4.26 -2.98 10.01
CA VAL A 123 2.97 -3.49 10.48
C VAL A 123 3.21 -4.73 11.33
N GLY A 124 2.14 -5.18 12.00
CA GLY A 124 2.23 -6.37 12.83
C GLY A 124 2.48 -6.07 14.28
N ASN A 125 2.46 -4.80 14.67
CA ASN A 125 2.71 -4.39 16.05
C ASN A 125 1.49 -3.77 16.69
N GLY A 126 0.30 -4.12 16.21
CA GLY A 126 -0.94 -3.61 16.78
C GLY A 126 -1.04 -2.11 16.62
N GLU A 127 -1.24 -1.43 17.74
CA GLU A 127 -1.39 0.01 17.68
C GLU A 127 -0.06 0.73 17.53
N GLN A 128 1.04 0.00 17.68
CA GLN A 128 2.36 0.58 17.51
C GLN A 128 2.79 0.61 16.05
N SER A 129 2.04 -0.06 15.19
CA SER A 129 2.37 -0.06 13.77
C SER A 129 2.23 1.33 13.18
N SER A 130 3.08 1.65 12.22
CA SER A 130 3.11 2.98 11.66
C SER A 130 3.56 2.94 10.22
N CYS A 131 2.80 3.57 9.35
CA CYS A 131 3.15 3.67 7.94
C CYS A 131 3.04 5.11 7.48
N LEU A 132 3.86 5.43 6.50
CA LEU A 132 3.84 6.73 5.85
C LEU A 132 3.07 6.60 4.55
N TYR A 133 2.17 7.55 4.29
CA TYR A 133 1.40 7.59 3.06
C TYR A 133 1.65 8.92 2.39
N SER A 134 1.92 8.91 1.10
CA SER A 134 2.21 10.14 0.38
C SER A 134 1.81 10.05 -1.08
N GLY A 135 1.34 11.17 -1.62
CA GLY A 135 1.14 11.32 -3.05
C GLY A 135 2.19 12.24 -3.65
N LYS A 136 3.24 12.57 -2.88
CA LYS A 136 4.25 13.49 -3.37
C LYS A 136 5.13 12.78 -4.39
N LYS A 137 5.24 13.40 -5.56
CA LYS A 137 5.90 12.75 -6.68
C LYS A 137 7.30 12.27 -6.37
N ASN A 138 8.07 13.09 -5.67
CA ASN A 138 9.44 12.71 -5.37
C ASN A 138 9.52 11.45 -4.51
N LEU A 139 8.63 11.33 -3.52
CA LEU A 139 8.63 10.15 -2.67
C LEU A 139 8.15 8.93 -3.43
N VAL A 140 7.08 9.10 -4.22
CA VAL A 140 6.55 7.99 -5.00
C VAL A 140 7.63 7.49 -5.97
N ASP A 141 8.30 8.40 -6.65
CA ASP A 141 9.33 8.01 -7.62
C ASP A 141 10.49 7.30 -6.93
N LEU A 142 10.87 7.77 -5.75
CA LEU A 142 11.97 7.14 -5.02
C LEU A 142 11.65 5.69 -4.68
N PHE A 143 10.47 5.44 -4.14
CA PHE A 143 10.08 4.07 -3.80
C PHE A 143 9.87 3.22 -5.04
N LYS A 144 9.30 3.81 -6.08
CA LYS A 144 9.08 3.08 -7.32
C LYS A 144 10.41 2.67 -7.93
N ASP A 145 11.39 3.57 -7.95
CA ASP A 145 12.70 3.26 -8.50
C ASP A 145 13.38 2.17 -7.68
N SER A 146 13.23 2.21 -6.37
CA SER A 146 13.81 1.20 -5.52
C SER A 146 13.26 -0.18 -5.86
N LEU A 147 11.95 -0.30 -6.01
CA LEU A 147 11.34 -1.58 -6.35
C LEU A 147 11.71 -2.01 -7.77
N SER A 148 11.74 -1.07 -8.69
CA SER A 148 12.11 -1.39 -10.08
C SER A 148 13.54 -1.90 -10.16
N ASN A 149 14.44 -1.29 -9.41
CA ASN A 149 15.82 -1.75 -9.39
C ASN A 149 15.95 -3.13 -8.78
N GLU A 150 15.18 -3.40 -7.73
CA GLU A 150 15.20 -4.72 -7.12
C GLU A 150 14.68 -5.76 -8.11
N ILE A 151 13.62 -5.45 -8.83
CA ILE A 151 13.08 -6.35 -9.84
C ILE A 151 14.11 -6.65 -10.90
N LYS A 152 14.84 -5.63 -11.36
CA LYS A 152 15.87 -5.84 -12.36
C LYS A 152 16.96 -6.78 -11.85
N ILE A 153 17.35 -6.63 -10.61
CA ILE A 153 18.35 -7.51 -10.03
C ILE A 153 17.83 -8.95 -9.97
N ILE A 154 16.58 -9.12 -9.56
CA ILE A 154 15.98 -10.44 -9.52
C ILE A 154 15.99 -11.08 -10.92
N GLU A 155 15.59 -10.32 -11.92
CA GLU A 155 15.55 -10.84 -13.29
C GLU A 155 16.93 -11.18 -13.81
N LEU A 156 17.91 -10.34 -13.52
CA LEU A 156 19.27 -10.57 -14.00
C LEU A 156 19.93 -11.76 -13.32
N THR A 157 19.58 -12.06 -12.09
CA THR A 157 20.22 -13.14 -11.35
C THR A 157 19.44 -14.44 -11.40
N GLY A 158 18.24 -14.42 -11.99
CA GLY A 158 17.40 -15.62 -12.03
C GLY A 158 16.81 -16.01 -10.69
N ARG A 159 16.84 -15.11 -9.71
CA ARG A 159 16.35 -15.46 -8.39
C ARG A 159 14.86 -15.72 -8.37
N ASN A 160 14.18 -15.29 -9.40
CA ASN A 160 12.75 -15.50 -9.49
C ASN A 160 12.38 -16.95 -9.76
N GLU A 161 13.37 -17.81 -9.93
CA GLU A 161 13.14 -19.21 -10.19
C GLU A 161 13.34 -20.07 -8.97
N TRP A 162 13.12 -19.52 -7.81
CA TRP A 162 13.22 -20.28 -6.58
C TRP A 162 12.27 -21.47 -6.62
N LYS A 163 12.72 -22.59 -6.09
CA LYS A 163 11.94 -23.82 -6.10
C LYS A 163 11.46 -24.22 -4.72
#